data_71351e19012d8a517f00d397358664fd
#
_entry.id   71351e19012d8a517f00d397358664fd
#
_cell.length_a   1.000
_cell.length_b   1.000
_cell.length_c   1.000
_cell.angle_alpha   90.00
_cell.angle_beta   90.00
_cell.angle_gamma   90.00
#
_symmetry.space_group_name_H-M   'P 1'
#
loop_
_entity.id
_entity.type
_entity.pdbx_description
1 polymer ?
#
loop_
_entity_poly.entity_id
_entity_poly.type
_entity_poly.pdbx_seq_one_letter_code
_entity_poly.pdbx_strand_id
1 'polypeptide(L)'
;MNRFFAAATVILAFNCLSAIAEDSTGDEAQKYLLRYHLNAGQNLHYEVTHVAKTKTRIRGAEEISQVHTVSQRHWEVATANDSEMTFNHVVDAVEMTQQQGDAEEIRWDSESGEKPPALFKRVSDQIGNIISTVTISPRGDETKRENNVGTKASLGMGTLAVAFPEKPVALGESWSIPRIVKARKENGEIKVIKIRELYTLKKVKTGVATLSVRSQPLTPLNEESIRAQVVQQMSNGVIRFDLDNGYMLSKQLDWDETIVGFQGANSLMEYRARFSEKMVDGVQRTARR
;
A
#
# COMPACT_ATOMS: atom_id res chain seq x y z
N MET A 1 47.34 53.72 -78.94
CA MET A 1 45.93 53.95 -79.25
C MET A 1 45.28 52.56 -79.41
N ASN A 2 44.55 52.02 -78.44
CA ASN A 2 43.46 51.09 -78.51
C ASN A 2 43.01 50.69 -77.09
N ARG A 3 41.86 51.09 -76.79
CA ARG A 3 41.16 50.78 -75.52
C ARG A 3 40.51 49.42 -75.64
N PHE A 4 40.71 48.53 -74.67
CA PHE A 4 39.89 47.35 -74.48
C PHE A 4 39.11 47.47 -73.17
N PHE A 5 37.79 47.47 -73.31
CA PHE A 5 36.84 47.38 -72.22
C PHE A 5 36.79 45.97 -71.76
N ALA A 6 36.97 45.70 -70.45
CA ALA A 6 36.69 44.44 -69.81
C ALA A 6 35.31 44.52 -69.07
N ALA A 7 34.36 43.74 -69.51
CA ALA A 7 33.06 43.59 -68.84
C ALA A 7 33.21 42.67 -67.67
N ALA A 8 32.88 43.14 -66.45
CA ALA A 8 32.82 42.34 -65.28
C ALA A 8 31.41 41.74 -65.12
N THR A 9 31.33 40.43 -65.24
CA THR A 9 30.08 39.67 -64.99
C THR A 9 29.97 39.43 -63.50
N VAL A 10 28.98 40.03 -62.84
CA VAL A 10 28.61 39.76 -61.40
C VAL A 10 27.72 38.56 -61.38
N ILE A 11 28.18 37.43 -60.82
CA ILE A 11 27.41 36.26 -60.51
C ILE A 11 26.80 36.44 -59.11
N LEU A 12 25.51 36.72 -58.99
CA LEU A 12 24.77 36.64 -57.70
C LEU A 12 24.56 35.18 -57.35
N ALA A 13 25.28 34.68 -56.37
CA ALA A 13 25.01 33.41 -55.73
C ALA A 13 23.84 33.59 -54.77
N PHE A 14 22.70 33.03 -55.11
CA PHE A 14 21.52 32.92 -54.22
C PHE A 14 21.74 31.78 -53.26
N ASN A 15 22.17 32.10 -52.01
CA ASN A 15 22.22 31.14 -50.94
C ASN A 15 20.81 30.88 -50.41
N CYS A 16 20.18 29.78 -50.84
CA CYS A 16 19.01 29.22 -50.17
C CYS A 16 19.47 28.64 -48.83
N LEU A 17 19.30 29.38 -47.74
CA LEU A 17 19.24 28.78 -46.39
C LEU A 17 17.97 27.96 -46.29
N SER A 18 18.10 26.65 -46.46
CA SER A 18 17.07 25.70 -46.00
C SER A 18 17.03 25.76 -44.48
N ALA A 19 16.06 26.45 -43.91
CA ALA A 19 15.71 26.33 -42.51
C ALA A 19 15.22 24.88 -42.28
N ILE A 20 16.09 24.05 -41.71
CA ILE A 20 15.69 22.80 -41.14
C ILE A 20 14.87 23.19 -39.89
N ALA A 21 13.53 23.18 -40.02
CA ALA A 21 12.68 23.14 -38.88
C ALA A 21 12.96 21.80 -38.18
N GLU A 22 13.71 21.83 -37.07
CA GLU A 22 13.71 20.75 -36.10
C GLU A 22 12.29 20.65 -35.57
N ASP A 23 11.54 19.73 -36.14
CA ASP A 23 10.28 19.26 -35.61
C ASP A 23 10.63 18.52 -34.30
N SER A 24 10.76 19.27 -33.22
CA SER A 24 10.82 18.73 -31.88
C SER A 24 9.44 18.21 -31.52
N THR A 25 9.06 17.07 -32.12
CA THR A 25 8.04 16.21 -31.56
C THR A 25 8.61 15.72 -30.23
N GLY A 26 8.46 16.53 -29.18
CA GLY A 26 8.68 16.10 -27.83
C GLY A 26 7.85 14.85 -27.63
N ASP A 27 8.53 13.73 -27.47
CA ASP A 27 7.93 12.45 -27.14
C ASP A 27 7.18 12.65 -25.80
N GLU A 28 5.88 13.00 -25.89
CA GLU A 28 5.08 13.18 -24.69
C GLU A 28 5.07 11.84 -23.96
N ALA A 29 5.78 11.78 -22.84
CA ALA A 29 5.90 10.58 -22.04
C ALA A 29 4.52 9.97 -21.82
N GLN A 30 4.36 8.72 -22.19
CA GLN A 30 3.10 7.99 -22.06
C GLN A 30 2.59 8.09 -20.63
N LYS A 31 1.33 8.53 -20.45
CA LYS A 31 0.68 8.67 -19.15
C LYS A 31 -0.42 7.64 -18.97
N TYR A 32 -0.60 7.22 -17.75
CA TYR A 32 -1.53 6.16 -17.37
C TYR A 32 -2.54 6.69 -16.35
N LEU A 33 -3.81 6.45 -16.61
CA LEU A 33 -4.90 6.77 -15.68
C LEU A 33 -5.15 5.54 -14.80
N LEU A 34 -4.95 5.69 -13.49
CA LEU A 34 -5.18 4.64 -12.49
C LEU A 34 -6.59 4.85 -11.90
N ARG A 35 -7.49 3.92 -12.13
CA ARG A 35 -8.88 3.98 -11.62
C ARG A 35 -9.38 2.60 -11.25
N TYR A 36 -10.09 2.52 -10.14
CA TYR A 36 -10.90 1.35 -9.85
C TYR A 36 -12.10 1.28 -10.79
N HIS A 37 -12.41 0.06 -11.21
CA HIS A 37 -13.55 -0.24 -12.05
C HIS A 37 -14.12 -1.60 -11.59
N LEU A 38 -15.04 -1.56 -10.64
CA LEU A 38 -15.67 -2.76 -10.09
C LEU A 38 -17.11 -2.85 -10.61
N ASN A 39 -17.63 -4.07 -10.71
CA ASN A 39 -19.00 -4.31 -11.14
C ASN A 39 -19.84 -4.82 -9.96
N ALA A 40 -21.10 -4.39 -9.87
CA ALA A 40 -22.02 -4.91 -8.87
C ALA A 40 -22.15 -6.44 -8.98
N GLY A 41 -22.10 -7.14 -7.86
CA GLY A 41 -22.09 -8.60 -7.79
C GLY A 41 -20.71 -9.25 -8.02
N GLN A 42 -19.67 -8.48 -8.33
CA GLN A 42 -18.31 -8.99 -8.47
C GLN A 42 -17.75 -9.39 -7.10
N ASN A 43 -17.05 -10.52 -7.06
CA ASN A 43 -16.30 -10.97 -5.88
C ASN A 43 -14.80 -10.97 -6.20
N LEU A 44 -14.01 -10.26 -5.40
CA LEU A 44 -12.55 -10.21 -5.51
C LEU A 44 -11.95 -10.95 -4.32
N HIS A 45 -11.31 -12.09 -4.57
CA HIS A 45 -10.74 -12.93 -3.53
C HIS A 45 -9.26 -12.65 -3.34
N TYR A 46 -8.83 -12.58 -2.08
CA TYR A 46 -7.44 -12.29 -1.70
C TYR A 46 -6.95 -13.27 -0.63
N GLU A 47 -5.72 -13.75 -0.82
CA GLU A 47 -4.95 -14.33 0.26
C GLU A 47 -4.11 -13.23 0.90
N VAL A 48 -4.21 -13.11 2.22
CA VAL A 48 -3.48 -12.12 3.00
C VAL A 48 -2.60 -12.82 4.02
N THR A 49 -1.29 -12.59 3.92
CA THR A 49 -0.29 -13.07 4.88
C THR A 49 0.27 -11.90 5.67
N HIS A 50 0.31 -12.01 6.97
CA HIS A 50 0.98 -11.06 7.85
C HIS A 50 1.94 -11.80 8.78
N VAL A 51 3.21 -11.47 8.70
CA VAL A 51 4.26 -11.97 9.59
C VAL A 51 4.85 -10.77 10.32
N ALA A 52 4.93 -10.85 11.64
CA ALA A 52 5.58 -9.81 12.43
C ALA A 52 6.43 -10.42 13.55
N LYS A 53 7.62 -9.84 13.75
CA LYS A 53 8.50 -10.13 14.85
C LYS A 53 8.88 -8.84 15.53
N THR A 54 8.58 -8.75 16.83
CA THR A 54 9.01 -7.64 17.70
C THR A 54 9.98 -8.20 18.71
N LYS A 55 11.16 -7.61 18.77
CA LYS A 55 12.14 -7.88 19.82
C LYS A 55 12.30 -6.63 20.66
N THR A 56 12.10 -6.75 21.96
CA THR A 56 12.33 -5.66 22.89
C THR A 56 13.41 -6.06 23.91
N ARG A 57 14.24 -5.09 24.29
CA ARG A 57 15.19 -5.22 25.40
C ARG A 57 15.02 -4.01 26.31
N ILE A 58 14.70 -4.26 27.56
CA ILE A 58 14.47 -3.23 28.57
C ILE A 58 15.22 -3.61 29.83
N ARG A 59 16.16 -2.77 30.31
CA ARG A 59 16.97 -3.01 31.50
C ARG A 59 17.68 -4.38 31.52
N GLY A 60 18.09 -4.86 30.33
CA GLY A 60 18.77 -6.14 30.17
C GLY A 60 17.85 -7.34 29.94
N ALA A 61 16.57 -7.27 30.27
CA ALA A 61 15.60 -8.30 29.93
C ALA A 61 15.24 -8.20 28.44
N GLU A 62 15.26 -9.32 27.74
CA GLU A 62 14.90 -9.44 26.33
C GLU A 62 13.58 -10.21 26.20
N GLU A 63 12.70 -9.74 25.33
CA GLU A 63 11.44 -10.40 25.00
C GLU A 63 11.24 -10.37 23.49
N ILE A 64 10.80 -11.49 22.92
CA ILE A 64 10.50 -11.64 21.52
C ILE A 64 9.02 -12.01 21.38
N SER A 65 8.29 -11.28 20.55
CA SER A 65 6.91 -11.62 20.15
C SER A 65 6.91 -11.92 18.66
N GLN A 66 6.25 -13.01 18.27
CA GLN A 66 6.11 -13.42 16.87
C GLN A 66 4.64 -13.68 16.59
N VAL A 67 4.19 -13.21 15.43
CA VAL A 67 2.82 -13.42 14.92
C VAL A 67 2.93 -13.83 13.46
N HIS A 68 2.19 -14.87 13.09
CA HIS A 68 1.98 -15.24 11.69
C HIS A 68 0.48 -15.46 11.48
N THR A 69 -0.08 -14.80 10.48
CA THR A 69 -1.49 -14.94 10.09
C THR A 69 -1.56 -15.11 8.58
N VAL A 70 -2.29 -16.15 8.15
CA VAL A 70 -2.75 -16.30 6.77
C VAL A 70 -4.27 -16.22 6.80
N SER A 71 -4.87 -15.40 5.94
CA SER A 71 -6.33 -15.30 5.86
C SER A 71 -6.79 -15.27 4.40
N GLN A 72 -7.90 -15.97 4.16
CA GLN A 72 -8.65 -15.86 2.92
C GLN A 72 -9.72 -14.79 3.12
N ARG A 73 -9.80 -13.85 2.20
CA ARG A 73 -10.69 -12.69 2.27
C ARG A 73 -11.34 -12.43 0.92
N HIS A 74 -12.51 -11.82 0.95
CA HIS A 74 -13.08 -11.31 -0.29
C HIS A 74 -13.73 -9.93 -0.11
N TRP A 75 -13.82 -9.22 -1.22
CA TRP A 75 -14.64 -8.04 -1.39
C TRP A 75 -15.85 -8.43 -2.22
N GLU A 76 -17.03 -8.35 -1.65
CA GLU A 76 -18.30 -8.53 -2.36
C GLU A 76 -18.82 -7.16 -2.76
N VAL A 77 -18.80 -6.85 -4.05
CA VAL A 77 -19.23 -5.54 -4.56
C VAL A 77 -20.77 -5.46 -4.55
N ALA A 78 -21.30 -4.70 -3.59
CA ALA A 78 -22.73 -4.53 -3.42
C ALA A 78 -23.34 -3.59 -4.47
N THR A 79 -22.67 -2.43 -4.71
CA THR A 79 -23.10 -1.44 -5.70
C THR A 79 -21.90 -0.85 -6.42
N ALA A 80 -22.08 -0.47 -7.68
CA ALA A 80 -21.06 0.21 -8.47
C ALA A 80 -21.72 1.12 -9.50
N ASN A 81 -21.19 2.33 -9.63
CA ASN A 81 -21.53 3.29 -10.69
C ASN A 81 -20.29 4.14 -11.00
N ASP A 82 -20.41 5.08 -11.92
CA ASP A 82 -19.29 5.90 -12.41
C ASP A 82 -18.66 6.81 -11.33
N SER A 83 -19.34 7.07 -10.22
CA SER A 83 -18.88 7.96 -9.17
C SER A 83 -18.41 7.26 -7.91
N GLU A 84 -18.94 6.07 -7.61
CA GLU A 84 -18.62 5.32 -6.39
C GLU A 84 -18.89 3.83 -6.52
N MET A 85 -18.16 3.04 -5.73
CA MET A 85 -18.32 1.61 -5.60
C MET A 85 -18.34 1.24 -4.13
N THR A 86 -19.35 0.46 -3.72
CA THR A 86 -19.50 -0.03 -2.35
C THR A 86 -19.29 -1.52 -2.31
N PHE A 87 -18.44 -2.00 -1.42
CA PHE A 87 -18.18 -3.43 -1.23
C PHE A 87 -18.17 -3.81 0.26
N ASN A 88 -18.59 -5.02 0.51
CA ASN A 88 -18.47 -5.69 1.80
C ASN A 88 -17.10 -6.38 1.87
N HIS A 89 -16.39 -6.20 2.97
CA HIS A 89 -15.15 -6.90 3.25
C HIS A 89 -15.42 -8.03 4.24
N VAL A 90 -15.11 -9.24 3.83
CA VAL A 90 -15.34 -10.48 4.59
C VAL A 90 -14.02 -11.23 4.75
N VAL A 91 -13.83 -11.88 5.91
CA VAL A 91 -12.76 -12.86 6.13
C VAL A 91 -13.40 -14.24 6.14
N ASP A 92 -13.00 -15.10 5.20
CA ASP A 92 -13.58 -16.42 5.00
C ASP A 92 -12.94 -17.48 5.89
N ALA A 93 -11.60 -17.42 6.02
CA ALA A 93 -10.82 -18.35 6.83
C ALA A 93 -9.55 -17.69 7.34
N VAL A 94 -9.02 -18.19 8.44
CA VAL A 94 -7.72 -17.77 8.99
C VAL A 94 -6.93 -18.96 9.54
N GLU A 95 -5.61 -18.94 9.34
CA GLU A 95 -4.62 -19.69 10.09
C GLU A 95 -3.75 -18.71 10.86
N MET A 96 -3.61 -18.88 12.17
CA MET A 96 -2.88 -17.96 13.05
C MET A 96 -1.91 -18.69 13.94
N THR A 97 -0.72 -18.15 14.10
CA THR A 97 0.21 -18.53 15.17
C THR A 97 0.67 -17.30 15.92
N GLN A 98 0.86 -17.44 17.24
CA GLN A 98 1.44 -16.42 18.09
C GLN A 98 2.34 -17.05 19.16
N GLN A 99 3.52 -16.46 19.33
CA GLN A 99 4.44 -16.80 20.39
C GLN A 99 4.88 -15.53 21.12
N GLN A 100 4.96 -15.60 22.46
CA GLN A 100 5.38 -14.50 23.31
C GLN A 100 6.52 -14.97 24.23
N GLY A 101 7.71 -14.40 24.10
CA GLY A 101 8.90 -14.80 24.84
C GLY A 101 9.23 -16.28 24.65
N ASP A 102 9.48 -16.98 25.76
CA ASP A 102 9.76 -18.41 25.80
C ASP A 102 8.48 -19.26 25.96
N ALA A 103 7.29 -18.64 25.88
CA ALA A 103 6.03 -19.38 25.96
C ALA A 103 5.84 -20.29 24.74
N GLU A 104 5.06 -21.36 24.93
CA GLU A 104 4.65 -22.24 23.84
C GLU A 104 3.91 -21.46 22.76
N GLU A 105 4.18 -21.80 21.48
CA GLU A 105 3.45 -21.23 20.35
C GLU A 105 1.99 -21.65 20.40
N ILE A 106 1.08 -20.68 20.34
CA ILE A 106 -0.36 -20.92 20.23
C ILE A 106 -0.70 -20.87 18.74
N ARG A 107 -1.30 -21.96 18.24
CA ARG A 107 -1.74 -22.10 16.86
C ARG A 107 -3.21 -22.40 16.77
N TRP A 108 -3.87 -21.92 15.73
CA TRP A 108 -5.25 -22.23 15.42
C TRP A 108 -5.52 -22.02 13.92
N ASP A 109 -6.28 -22.96 13.37
CA ASP A 109 -6.81 -22.91 12.02
C ASP A 109 -8.34 -22.96 12.10
N SER A 110 -9.01 -21.96 11.51
CA SER A 110 -10.47 -21.86 11.52
C SER A 110 -11.18 -23.00 10.77
N GLU A 111 -10.48 -23.67 9.85
CA GLU A 111 -11.01 -24.79 9.07
C GLU A 111 -10.72 -26.17 9.70
N SER A 112 -9.94 -26.22 10.78
CA SER A 112 -9.59 -27.47 11.47
C SER A 112 -10.77 -28.14 12.19
N GLY A 113 -11.86 -27.39 12.45
CA GLY A 113 -12.96 -27.84 13.31
C GLY A 113 -12.66 -27.73 14.81
N GLU A 114 -11.47 -27.30 15.20
CA GLU A 114 -11.09 -27.12 16.59
C GLU A 114 -11.64 -25.82 17.16
N LYS A 115 -11.93 -25.82 18.47
CA LYS A 115 -12.32 -24.57 19.14
C LYS A 115 -11.19 -23.58 19.18
N PRO A 116 -11.44 -22.29 18.91
CA PRO A 116 -10.41 -21.28 18.97
C PRO A 116 -9.87 -21.13 20.40
N PRO A 117 -8.55 -21.02 20.57
CA PRO A 117 -7.95 -20.57 21.83
C PRO A 117 -8.54 -19.22 22.27
N ALA A 118 -8.57 -18.94 23.56
CA ALA A 118 -9.14 -17.69 24.10
C ALA A 118 -8.54 -16.44 23.44
N LEU A 119 -7.27 -16.50 23.06
CA LEU A 119 -6.54 -15.44 22.36
C LEU A 119 -7.16 -15.10 20.99
N PHE A 120 -7.64 -16.11 20.25
CA PHE A 120 -8.17 -15.96 18.89
C PHE A 120 -9.71 -15.94 18.81
N LYS A 121 -10.39 -16.05 19.96
CA LYS A 121 -11.86 -16.09 20.00
C LYS A 121 -12.52 -14.92 19.27
N ARG A 122 -12.01 -13.70 19.46
CA ARG A 122 -12.57 -12.51 18.78
C ARG A 122 -12.43 -12.57 17.26
N VAL A 123 -11.36 -13.15 16.76
CA VAL A 123 -11.15 -13.35 15.33
C VAL A 123 -12.14 -14.41 14.81
N SER A 124 -12.26 -15.52 15.53
CA SER A 124 -13.19 -16.59 15.21
C SER A 124 -14.64 -16.09 15.11
N ASP A 125 -15.06 -15.22 16.03
CA ASP A 125 -16.41 -14.65 16.04
C ASP A 125 -16.69 -13.73 14.81
N GLN A 126 -15.67 -13.36 14.04
CA GLN A 126 -15.75 -12.47 12.89
C GLN A 126 -15.74 -13.20 11.54
N ILE A 127 -15.28 -14.45 11.51
CA ILE A 127 -15.15 -15.23 10.28
C ILE A 127 -16.54 -15.47 9.66
N GLY A 128 -16.63 -15.27 8.33
CA GLY A 128 -17.86 -15.39 7.56
C GLY A 128 -18.83 -14.22 7.71
N ASN A 129 -18.50 -13.21 8.56
CA ASN A 129 -19.33 -12.02 8.72
C ASN A 129 -18.76 -10.84 7.95
N ILE A 130 -19.62 -9.90 7.56
CA ILE A 130 -19.20 -8.62 6.99
C ILE A 130 -18.50 -7.83 8.09
N ILE A 131 -17.17 -7.67 7.97
CA ILE A 131 -16.35 -6.92 8.92
C ILE A 131 -16.54 -5.42 8.73
N SER A 132 -16.55 -4.98 7.48
CA SER A 132 -16.81 -3.58 7.12
C SER A 132 -17.45 -3.49 5.76
N THR A 133 -18.31 -2.48 5.60
CA THR A 133 -18.83 -2.02 4.32
C THR A 133 -18.10 -0.73 3.96
N VAL A 134 -17.46 -0.70 2.80
CA VAL A 134 -16.59 0.41 2.36
C VAL A 134 -17.07 0.94 1.03
N THR A 135 -17.18 2.27 0.94
CA THR A 135 -17.46 2.98 -0.30
C THR A 135 -16.19 3.72 -0.74
N ILE A 136 -15.79 3.52 -1.98
CA ILE A 136 -14.65 4.19 -2.59
C ILE A 136 -15.06 4.96 -3.85
N SER A 137 -14.34 6.03 -4.13
CA SER A 137 -14.37 6.70 -5.43
C SER A 137 -13.63 5.86 -6.50
N PRO A 138 -13.77 6.15 -7.81
CA PRO A 138 -12.95 5.52 -8.84
C PRO A 138 -11.44 5.72 -8.64
N ARG A 139 -11.04 6.73 -7.87
CA ARG A 139 -9.64 6.96 -7.47
C ARG A 139 -9.21 6.10 -6.28
N GLY A 140 -10.10 5.35 -5.65
CA GLY A 140 -9.81 4.58 -4.45
C GLY A 140 -9.84 5.40 -3.16
N ASP A 141 -10.28 6.68 -3.21
CA ASP A 141 -10.50 7.44 -1.98
C ASP A 141 -11.67 6.82 -1.22
N GLU A 142 -11.43 6.44 0.03
CA GLU A 142 -12.47 5.92 0.92
C GLU A 142 -13.37 7.07 1.37
N THR A 143 -14.59 7.10 0.83
CA THR A 143 -15.58 8.14 1.13
C THR A 143 -16.47 7.79 2.31
N LYS A 144 -16.68 6.48 2.55
CA LYS A 144 -17.46 5.97 3.68
C LYS A 144 -16.94 4.62 4.14
N ARG A 145 -16.93 4.39 5.46
CA ARG A 145 -16.70 3.08 6.07
C ARG A 145 -17.64 2.87 7.24
N GLU A 146 -18.33 1.76 7.21
CA GLU A 146 -19.10 1.23 8.32
C GLU A 146 -18.41 -0.04 8.83
N ASN A 147 -18.01 -0.04 10.11
CA ASN A 147 -17.43 -1.21 10.74
C ASN A 147 -18.55 -1.96 11.50
N ASN A 148 -18.85 -3.15 11.06
CA ASN A 148 -19.95 -3.96 11.63
C ASN A 148 -19.51 -4.76 12.86
N VAL A 149 -18.20 -4.86 13.09
CA VAL A 149 -17.62 -5.57 14.22
C VAL A 149 -16.83 -4.60 15.08
N GLY A 150 -16.96 -4.70 16.40
CA GLY A 150 -16.39 -3.76 17.37
C GLY A 150 -14.92 -3.43 17.09
N THR A 151 -14.62 -2.14 17.03
CA THR A 151 -13.44 -1.46 16.48
C THR A 151 -12.07 -1.84 17.05
N LYS A 152 -11.97 -2.76 18.03
CA LYS A 152 -10.71 -3.10 18.71
C LYS A 152 -9.99 -4.33 18.19
N ALA A 153 -10.59 -5.10 17.30
CA ALA A 153 -9.97 -6.25 16.66
C ALA A 153 -9.76 -5.95 15.16
N SER A 154 -8.92 -4.98 14.85
CA SER A 154 -8.49 -4.83 13.46
C SER A 154 -7.53 -5.97 13.14
N LEU A 155 -7.91 -6.84 12.24
CA LEU A 155 -7.05 -7.88 11.64
C LEU A 155 -5.93 -7.26 10.76
N GLY A 156 -5.28 -6.20 11.24
CA GLY A 156 -4.23 -5.49 10.50
C GLY A 156 -4.74 -4.70 9.30
N MET A 157 -6.01 -4.32 9.30
CA MET A 157 -6.62 -3.63 8.16
C MET A 157 -6.35 -2.14 8.21
N GLY A 158 -5.35 -1.71 7.46
CA GLY A 158 -5.20 -0.33 7.01
C GLY A 158 -6.27 0.03 5.95
N THR A 159 -5.97 0.98 5.10
CA THR A 159 -6.78 1.26 3.90
C THR A 159 -6.82 0.02 3.01
N LEU A 160 -8.03 -0.42 2.66
CA LEU A 160 -8.22 -1.56 1.75
C LEU A 160 -7.86 -1.16 0.33
N ALA A 161 -8.35 -0.05 -0.16
CA ALA A 161 -8.02 0.51 -1.47
C ALA A 161 -6.82 1.46 -1.41
N VAL A 162 -6.13 1.60 -2.53
CA VAL A 162 -5.03 2.56 -2.73
C VAL A 162 -5.60 3.80 -3.41
N ALA A 163 -5.35 4.98 -2.87
CA ALA A 163 -5.81 6.22 -3.48
C ALA A 163 -4.86 6.66 -4.63
N PHE A 164 -5.45 6.94 -5.79
CA PHE A 164 -4.76 7.35 -7.01
C PHE A 164 -4.86 8.86 -7.27
N PRO A 165 -3.95 9.44 -8.07
CA PRO A 165 -4.01 10.85 -8.44
C PRO A 165 -5.20 11.13 -9.37
N GLU A 166 -5.62 12.39 -9.40
CA GLU A 166 -6.70 12.84 -10.28
C GLU A 166 -6.31 12.76 -11.75
N LYS A 167 -5.08 13.16 -12.07
CA LYS A 167 -4.53 13.21 -13.44
C LYS A 167 -3.77 11.94 -13.79
N PRO A 168 -3.71 11.56 -15.08
CA PRO A 168 -2.82 10.51 -15.54
C PRO A 168 -1.36 10.78 -15.16
N VAL A 169 -0.61 9.74 -14.84
CA VAL A 169 0.79 9.81 -14.41
C VAL A 169 1.72 9.10 -15.39
N ALA A 170 2.91 9.66 -15.61
CA ALA A 170 3.97 9.03 -16.38
C ALA A 170 4.83 8.09 -15.50
N LEU A 171 5.65 7.26 -16.15
CA LEU A 171 6.64 6.45 -15.44
C LEU A 171 7.61 7.35 -14.66
N GLY A 172 7.87 7.01 -13.39
CA GLY A 172 8.70 7.78 -12.48
C GLY A 172 7.96 8.89 -11.74
N GLU A 173 6.78 9.31 -12.17
CA GLU A 173 5.99 10.31 -11.45
C GLU A 173 5.46 9.76 -10.11
N SER A 174 5.31 10.68 -9.17
CA SER A 174 4.92 10.38 -7.79
C SER A 174 3.75 11.25 -7.35
N TRP A 175 2.91 10.68 -6.48
CA TRP A 175 1.87 11.42 -5.74
C TRP A 175 1.90 11.04 -4.28
N SER A 176 1.28 11.83 -3.42
CA SER A 176 1.27 11.56 -1.99
C SER A 176 -0.13 11.64 -1.40
N ILE A 177 -0.42 10.74 -0.48
CA ILE A 177 -1.66 10.68 0.28
C ILE A 177 -1.34 11.03 1.74
N PRO A 178 -1.95 12.07 2.31
CA PRO A 178 -1.73 12.45 3.70
C PRO A 178 -2.45 11.48 4.65
N ARG A 179 -1.80 11.16 5.77
CA ARG A 179 -2.38 10.40 6.88
C ARG A 179 -2.09 11.07 8.20
N ILE A 180 -2.97 10.87 9.16
CA ILE A 180 -2.81 11.35 10.54
C ILE A 180 -2.80 10.15 11.48
N VAL A 181 -1.78 10.08 12.31
CA VAL A 181 -1.64 9.10 13.38
C VAL A 181 -1.57 9.84 14.72
N LYS A 182 -2.15 9.26 15.74
CA LYS A 182 -2.10 9.80 17.12
C LYS A 182 -1.18 8.94 17.95
N ALA A 183 -0.23 9.56 18.63
CA ALA A 183 0.64 8.92 19.60
C ALA A 183 0.48 9.60 20.97
N ARG A 184 0.71 8.86 22.04
CA ARG A 184 0.61 9.37 23.41
C ARG A 184 2.00 9.69 23.93
N LYS A 185 2.21 10.93 24.40
CA LYS A 185 3.44 11.32 25.10
C LYS A 185 3.48 10.71 26.51
N GLU A 186 4.66 10.72 27.14
CA GLU A 186 4.86 10.22 28.50
C GLU A 186 4.00 10.97 29.54
N ASN A 187 3.75 12.26 29.34
CA ASN A 187 2.86 13.07 30.17
C ASN A 187 1.35 12.82 29.92
N GLY A 188 1.00 11.88 29.03
CA GLY A 188 -0.39 11.53 28.70
C GLY A 188 -1.01 12.33 27.55
N GLU A 189 -0.38 13.42 27.11
CA GLU A 189 -0.87 14.22 25.99
C GLU A 189 -0.88 13.46 24.67
N ILE A 190 -1.83 13.78 23.80
CA ILE A 190 -1.89 13.23 22.45
C ILE A 190 -1.07 14.11 21.50
N LYS A 191 -0.06 13.52 20.87
CA LYS A 191 0.69 14.12 19.77
C LYS A 191 0.09 13.67 18.44
N VAL A 192 -0.25 14.62 17.60
CA VAL A 192 -0.73 14.37 16.23
C VAL A 192 0.48 14.28 15.30
N ILE A 193 0.65 13.14 14.67
CA ILE A 193 1.73 12.86 13.73
C ILE A 193 1.16 12.88 12.32
N LYS A 194 1.62 13.80 11.49
CA LYS A 194 1.32 13.84 10.06
C LYS A 194 2.31 12.93 9.34
N ILE A 195 1.79 12.02 8.55
CA ILE A 195 2.53 11.10 7.69
C ILE A 195 2.01 11.29 6.27
N ARG A 196 2.86 11.14 5.27
CA ARG A 196 2.43 10.94 3.89
C ARG A 196 2.84 9.57 3.39
N GLU A 197 1.99 8.96 2.62
CA GLU A 197 2.34 7.82 1.78
C GLU A 197 2.71 8.35 0.39
N LEU A 198 3.97 8.17 0.00
CA LEU A 198 4.49 8.58 -1.30
C LEU A 198 4.42 7.36 -2.22
N TYR A 199 3.62 7.47 -3.26
CA TYR A 199 3.49 6.47 -4.32
C TYR A 199 4.25 6.93 -5.55
N THR A 200 4.86 5.99 -6.29
CA THR A 200 5.54 6.27 -7.56
C THR A 200 5.19 5.18 -8.57
N LEU A 201 4.79 5.57 -9.78
CA LEU A 201 4.59 4.63 -10.89
C LEU A 201 5.95 4.17 -11.42
N LYS A 202 6.33 2.93 -11.13
CA LYS A 202 7.65 2.37 -11.49
C LYS A 202 7.66 1.71 -12.86
N LYS A 203 6.57 1.06 -13.23
CA LYS A 203 6.49 0.26 -14.46
C LYS A 203 5.05 0.03 -14.86
N VAL A 204 4.80 -0.03 -16.15
CA VAL A 204 3.58 -0.61 -16.72
C VAL A 204 4.00 -1.68 -17.72
N LYS A 205 3.47 -2.89 -17.59
CA LYS A 205 3.72 -3.99 -18.51
C LYS A 205 2.45 -4.83 -18.64
N THR A 206 2.00 -5.05 -19.87
CA THR A 206 0.83 -5.89 -20.19
C THR A 206 -0.38 -5.52 -19.33
N GLY A 207 -0.80 -4.24 -19.36
CA GLY A 207 -1.92 -3.74 -18.57
C GLY A 207 -1.70 -3.64 -17.05
N VAL A 208 -0.55 -4.08 -16.52
CA VAL A 208 -0.28 -4.07 -15.07
C VAL A 208 0.66 -2.94 -14.68
N ALA A 209 0.16 -2.00 -13.88
CA ALA A 209 0.94 -0.98 -13.22
C ALA A 209 1.63 -1.53 -11.96
N THR A 210 2.92 -1.24 -11.81
CA THR A 210 3.70 -1.52 -10.59
C THR A 210 4.04 -0.21 -9.91
N LEU A 211 3.59 -0.05 -8.68
CA LEU A 211 3.78 1.13 -7.85
C LEU A 211 4.73 0.80 -6.71
N SER A 212 5.65 1.71 -6.38
CA SER A 212 6.29 1.67 -5.07
C SER A 212 5.53 2.58 -4.12
N VAL A 213 5.45 2.20 -2.85
CA VAL A 213 4.91 3.01 -1.77
C VAL A 213 5.95 3.18 -0.66
N ARG A 214 6.01 4.36 -0.06
CA ARG A 214 6.86 4.66 1.09
C ARG A 214 6.16 5.61 2.04
N SER A 215 6.09 5.24 3.31
CA SER A 215 5.62 6.14 4.37
C SER A 215 6.73 7.12 4.79
N GLN A 216 6.38 8.39 4.96
CA GLN A 216 7.30 9.44 5.38
C GLN A 216 6.65 10.30 6.46
N PRO A 217 7.24 10.43 7.67
CA PRO A 217 6.74 11.35 8.68
C PRO A 217 7.01 12.80 8.24
N LEU A 218 5.98 13.64 8.31
CA LEU A 218 6.06 15.08 8.10
C LEU A 218 6.20 15.83 9.44
N THR A 219 5.74 15.19 10.53
CA THR A 219 5.96 15.69 11.89
C THR A 219 7.26 15.11 12.42
N PRO A 220 8.19 15.92 12.97
CA PRO A 220 9.41 15.41 13.56
C PRO A 220 9.15 14.41 14.69
N LEU A 221 9.82 13.26 14.62
CA LEU A 221 9.73 12.17 15.61
C LEU A 221 10.97 12.19 16.51
N ASN A 222 11.12 13.26 17.32
CA ASN A 222 12.29 13.47 18.17
C ASN A 222 12.26 12.65 19.49
N GLU A 223 11.10 12.09 19.81
CA GLU A 223 10.88 11.27 21.01
C GLU A 223 10.84 9.80 20.60
N GLU A 224 11.77 8.99 21.14
CA GLU A 224 11.88 7.57 20.79
C GLU A 224 10.65 6.76 21.22
N SER A 225 9.99 7.15 22.31
CA SER A 225 8.72 6.57 22.74
C SER A 225 7.58 6.82 21.75
N ILE A 226 7.59 7.98 21.06
CA ILE A 226 6.66 8.28 19.98
C ILE A 226 7.00 7.47 18.74
N ARG A 227 8.30 7.37 18.39
CA ARG A 227 8.73 6.53 17.25
C ARG A 227 8.27 5.08 17.41
N ALA A 228 8.42 4.50 18.61
CA ALA A 228 7.99 3.15 18.91
C ALA A 228 6.47 2.94 18.74
N GLN A 229 5.66 3.95 19.05
CA GLN A 229 4.20 3.87 18.86
C GLN A 229 3.76 3.95 17.40
N VAL A 230 4.53 4.64 16.54
CA VAL A 230 4.15 4.84 15.14
C VAL A 230 4.91 3.92 14.17
N VAL A 231 5.81 3.07 14.67
CA VAL A 231 6.64 2.18 13.85
C VAL A 231 5.82 1.35 12.87
N GLN A 232 4.70 0.81 13.30
CA GLN A 232 3.81 0.00 12.47
C GLN A 232 3.08 0.80 11.36
N GLN A 233 3.20 2.13 11.40
CA GLN A 233 2.63 3.03 10.39
C GLN A 233 3.65 3.43 9.31
N MET A 234 4.90 2.98 9.46
CA MET A 234 6.03 3.36 8.61
C MET A 234 6.46 2.18 7.75
N SER A 235 5.86 2.04 6.58
CA SER A 235 6.12 0.93 5.66
C SER A 235 6.74 1.38 4.35
N ASN A 236 7.43 0.44 3.70
CA ASN A 236 7.81 0.52 2.31
C ASN A 236 7.21 -0.67 1.57
N GLY A 237 6.92 -0.52 0.27
CA GLY A 237 6.32 -1.66 -0.40
C GLY A 237 6.12 -1.49 -1.89
N VAL A 238 5.46 -2.49 -2.45
CA VAL A 238 5.13 -2.58 -3.87
C VAL A 238 3.67 -2.99 -4.02
N ILE A 239 2.99 -2.34 -4.96
CA ILE A 239 1.60 -2.61 -5.30
C ILE A 239 1.53 -2.89 -6.80
N ARG A 240 0.74 -3.89 -7.17
CA ARG A 240 0.43 -4.18 -8.57
C ARG A 240 -1.06 -3.97 -8.80
N PHE A 241 -1.38 -3.20 -9.80
CA PHE A 241 -2.73 -2.81 -10.15
C PHE A 241 -3.00 -3.13 -11.62
N ASP A 242 -4.11 -3.77 -11.88
CA ASP A 242 -4.59 -4.08 -13.24
C ASP A 242 -5.29 -2.82 -13.80
N LEU A 243 -4.71 -2.22 -14.83
CA LEU A 243 -5.25 -1.02 -15.47
C LEU A 243 -6.47 -1.32 -16.33
N ASP A 244 -6.52 -2.52 -16.90
CA ASP A 244 -7.57 -2.90 -17.84
C ASP A 244 -8.85 -3.30 -17.09
N ASN A 245 -8.69 -4.02 -15.95
CA ASN A 245 -9.80 -4.50 -15.14
C ASN A 245 -10.11 -3.60 -13.93
N GLY A 246 -9.23 -2.66 -13.58
CA GLY A 246 -9.48 -1.66 -12.55
C GLY A 246 -9.50 -2.18 -11.12
N TYR A 247 -8.63 -3.14 -10.76
CA TYR A 247 -8.50 -3.63 -9.38
C TYR A 247 -7.06 -3.99 -8.99
N MET A 248 -6.83 -4.09 -7.70
CA MET A 248 -5.52 -4.43 -7.14
C MET A 248 -5.24 -5.93 -7.28
N LEU A 249 -4.11 -6.28 -7.91
CA LEU A 249 -3.62 -7.65 -8.02
C LEU A 249 -2.81 -8.10 -6.81
N SER A 250 -1.99 -7.21 -6.27
CA SER A 250 -1.23 -7.51 -5.05
C SER A 250 -0.73 -6.24 -4.38
N LYS A 251 -0.52 -6.34 -3.06
CA LYS A 251 0.12 -5.33 -2.22
C LYS A 251 1.07 -6.04 -1.26
N GLN A 252 2.33 -5.64 -1.24
CA GLN A 252 3.29 -6.07 -0.25
C GLN A 252 3.85 -4.85 0.47
N LEU A 253 3.83 -4.90 1.80
CA LEU A 253 4.40 -3.86 2.66
C LEU A 253 5.40 -4.51 3.60
N ASP A 254 6.56 -3.86 3.78
CA ASP A 254 7.66 -4.33 4.61
C ASP A 254 7.99 -3.27 5.67
N TRP A 255 8.35 -3.75 6.85
CA TRP A 255 8.84 -2.96 7.98
C TRP A 255 10.17 -3.57 8.46
N ASP A 256 11.16 -2.73 8.64
CA ASP A 256 12.45 -3.10 9.25
C ASP A 256 12.97 -1.87 10.02
N GLU A 257 12.58 -1.77 11.28
CA GLU A 257 12.85 -0.61 12.12
C GLU A 257 13.54 -1.02 13.43
N THR A 258 14.53 -0.22 13.80
CA THR A 258 15.23 -0.35 15.09
C THR A 258 15.17 0.98 15.85
N ILE A 259 14.67 0.96 17.08
CA ILE A 259 14.48 2.12 17.93
C ILE A 259 15.24 1.91 19.24
N VAL A 260 16.27 2.73 19.45
CA VAL A 260 17.09 2.71 20.66
C VAL A 260 16.54 3.76 21.63
N GLY A 261 16.43 3.42 22.90
CA GLY A 261 16.04 4.39 23.92
C GLY A 261 14.53 4.60 24.08
N PHE A 262 13.69 3.76 23.50
CA PHE A 262 12.23 3.96 23.48
C PHE A 262 11.57 3.92 24.88
N GLN A 263 12.21 3.30 25.85
CA GLN A 263 11.86 3.28 27.28
C GLN A 263 13.09 3.60 28.17
N GLY A 264 13.86 4.61 27.81
CA GLY A 264 15.06 5.05 28.50
C GLY A 264 16.35 4.43 27.96
N ALA A 265 17.51 4.88 28.46
CA ALA A 265 18.86 4.71 27.91
C ALA A 265 19.21 3.27 27.67
N ASN A 266 18.85 2.25 28.17
CA ASN A 266 19.22 0.85 27.91
C ASN A 266 18.09 0.03 27.31
N SER A 267 17.21 0.67 26.54
CA SER A 267 16.12 -0.01 25.83
C SER A 267 16.34 -0.06 24.33
N LEU A 268 15.87 -1.12 23.71
CA LEU A 268 15.92 -1.38 22.27
C LEU A 268 14.62 -2.04 21.84
N MET A 269 14.07 -1.59 20.71
CA MET A 269 12.98 -2.26 20.00
C MET A 269 13.43 -2.51 18.55
N GLU A 270 13.35 -3.76 18.11
CA GLU A 270 13.42 -4.13 16.70
C GLU A 270 12.03 -4.58 16.26
N TYR A 271 11.51 -3.99 15.19
CA TYR A 271 10.25 -4.38 14.60
C TYR A 271 10.47 -4.75 13.15
N ARG A 272 10.22 -6.01 12.81
CA ARG A 272 10.29 -6.55 11.45
C ARG A 272 8.96 -7.18 11.12
N ALA A 273 8.37 -6.74 10.00
CA ALA A 273 7.09 -7.31 9.56
C ALA A 273 6.98 -7.29 8.04
N ARG A 274 6.16 -8.20 7.54
CA ARG A 274 5.70 -8.24 6.15
C ARG A 274 4.21 -8.46 6.12
N PHE A 275 3.52 -7.62 5.36
CA PHE A 275 2.15 -7.80 4.95
C PHE A 275 2.12 -8.06 3.45
N SER A 276 1.45 -9.13 3.02
CA SER A 276 1.28 -9.49 1.63
C SER A 276 -0.20 -9.78 1.39
N GLU A 277 -0.78 -9.12 0.41
CA GLU A 277 -2.14 -9.33 -0.07
C GLU A 277 -2.05 -9.63 -1.56
N LYS A 278 -2.59 -10.77 -1.97
CA LYS A 278 -2.52 -11.25 -3.35
C LYS A 278 -3.90 -11.74 -3.78
N MET A 279 -4.35 -11.23 -4.93
CA MET A 279 -5.55 -11.75 -5.56
C MET A 279 -5.34 -13.24 -5.91
N VAL A 280 -6.37 -14.02 -5.64
CA VAL A 280 -6.43 -15.45 -5.97
C VAL A 280 -7.68 -15.69 -6.81
N ASP A 281 -7.62 -16.63 -7.74
CA ASP A 281 -8.78 -17.08 -8.47
C ASP A 281 -9.78 -17.69 -7.48
N GLY A 282 -11.07 -17.36 -7.63
CA GLY A 282 -12.10 -17.66 -6.63
C GLY A 282 -12.02 -19.09 -6.11
N VAL A 283 -12.08 -19.19 -4.80
CA VAL A 283 -12.11 -20.38 -3.93
C VAL A 283 -11.61 -21.68 -4.58
N GLN A 284 -10.32 -21.83 -4.78
CA GLN A 284 -9.72 -23.16 -4.75
C GLN A 284 -9.67 -23.58 -3.27
N ARG A 285 -10.74 -24.17 -2.78
CA ARG A 285 -10.73 -24.99 -1.56
C ARG A 285 -9.79 -26.17 -1.84
N THR A 286 -8.52 -25.96 -1.71
CA THR A 286 -7.55 -27.06 -1.64
C THR A 286 -7.74 -27.67 -0.25
N ALA A 287 -8.62 -28.71 -0.20
CA ALA A 287 -8.58 -29.63 0.91
C ALA A 287 -7.15 -30.18 1.00
N ARG A 288 -6.34 -29.62 1.86
CA ARG A 288 -5.06 -30.20 2.25
C ARG A 288 -5.40 -31.46 3.06
N ARG A 289 -5.18 -32.64 2.43
CA ARG A 289 -5.20 -33.96 3.09
C ARG A 289 -3.99 -34.10 4.00
#